data_890ffdcc309a8b82d33d8bcf351015e1
#
_entry.id   890ffdcc309a8b82d33d8bcf351015e1
#
_cell.length_a   1.000
_cell.length_b   1.000
_cell.length_c   1.000
_cell.angle_alpha   90.00
_cell.angle_beta   90.00
_cell.angle_gamma   90.00
#
_symmetry.space_group_name_H-M   'P 1'
#
loop_
_entity.id
_entity.type
_entity.pdbx_description
1 polymer ?
#
loop_
_entity_poly.entity_id
_entity_poly.type
_entity_poly.pdbx_seq_one_letter_code
_entity_poly.pdbx_strand_id
1 'polypeptide(L)'
;LGNYKKVKPEYVAFVFDKTRDTFRRTELGADFYKANRKETAKPLKEQFIQMEEFLQEIGCAVFMSDDYEADDYAASLVEKFEGPDLQTYVLTKDHDYFQVVSEYTRMWRVVNKDKLEQLKKDYGFFGSDVYESLPANVFEYTPEIVYAEEGVYPQQIPVLLAITGDPGDGIPGCKGVSSAA
;
A
#
# COMPACT_ATOMS: atom_id res chain seq x y z
N LEU A 1 10.43 -13.67 -4.13
CA LEU A 1 10.25 -15.08 -4.58
C LEU A 1 10.03 -16.03 -3.41
N GLY A 2 10.62 -15.79 -2.21
CA GLY A 2 10.42 -16.66 -1.04
C GLY A 2 8.97 -16.75 -0.57
N ASN A 3 8.22 -15.67 -0.69
CA ASN A 3 6.82 -15.59 -0.26
C ASN A 3 5.87 -16.41 -1.14
N TYR A 4 6.18 -16.58 -2.42
CA TYR A 4 5.37 -17.38 -3.34
C TYR A 4 5.39 -18.88 -3.05
N LYS A 5 6.36 -19.37 -2.27
CA LYS A 5 6.40 -20.79 -1.92
C LYS A 5 5.31 -21.21 -0.93
N LYS A 6 4.87 -20.29 -0.06
CA LYS A 6 3.79 -20.55 0.92
C LYS A 6 2.42 -20.18 0.36
N VAL A 7 2.33 -19.05 -0.30
CA VAL A 7 1.11 -18.59 -0.97
C VAL A 7 1.34 -18.73 -2.47
N LYS A 8 0.53 -19.49 -3.14
CA LYS A 8 0.58 -19.66 -4.60
C LYS A 8 -0.52 -18.77 -5.20
N PRO A 9 -0.23 -17.50 -5.47
CA PRO A 9 -1.23 -16.62 -6.05
C PRO A 9 -1.62 -17.12 -7.44
N GLU A 10 -2.90 -17.09 -7.74
CA GLU A 10 -3.42 -17.41 -9.06
C GLU A 10 -3.14 -16.24 -10.02
N TYR A 11 -3.26 -15.02 -9.53
CA TYR A 11 -3.01 -13.79 -10.27
C TYR A 11 -1.99 -12.92 -9.53
N VAL A 12 -1.12 -12.27 -10.28
CA VAL A 12 -0.14 -11.32 -9.75
C VAL A 12 -0.10 -10.10 -10.65
N ALA A 13 -0.22 -8.93 -10.05
CA ALA A 13 -0.07 -7.66 -10.74
C ALA A 13 1.02 -6.82 -10.06
N PHE A 14 1.78 -6.09 -10.85
CA PHE A 14 2.74 -5.10 -10.39
C PHE A 14 2.28 -3.71 -10.84
N VAL A 15 2.35 -2.76 -9.93
CA VAL A 15 2.00 -1.36 -10.21
C VAL A 15 3.21 -0.49 -9.95
N PHE A 16 3.49 0.47 -10.85
CA PHE A 16 4.65 1.35 -10.75
C PHE A 16 4.24 2.80 -11.00
N ASP A 17 4.87 3.71 -10.26
CA ASP A 17 4.84 5.14 -10.57
C ASP A 17 5.78 5.41 -11.75
N LYS A 18 5.24 5.94 -12.83
CA LYS A 18 6.00 6.31 -14.02
C LYS A 18 6.50 7.75 -13.96
N THR A 19 5.68 8.65 -13.48
CA THR A 19 5.94 10.08 -13.39
C THR A 19 5.46 10.67 -12.06
N ARG A 20 5.91 11.87 -11.76
CA ARG A 20 5.39 12.68 -10.65
C ARG A 20 4.31 13.68 -11.08
N ASP A 21 4.21 13.91 -12.40
CA ASP A 21 3.29 14.88 -12.97
C ASP A 21 1.99 14.18 -13.39
N THR A 22 1.34 13.59 -12.40
CA THR A 22 0.04 12.93 -12.56
C THR A 22 -1.10 13.95 -12.59
N PHE A 23 -2.34 13.49 -12.84
CA PHE A 23 -3.52 14.35 -12.91
C PHE A 23 -3.70 15.24 -11.68
N ARG A 24 -3.19 14.80 -10.51
CA ARG A 24 -3.23 15.60 -9.27
C ARG A 24 -2.50 16.93 -9.42
N ARG A 25 -1.39 16.95 -10.17
CA ARG A 25 -0.63 18.17 -10.43
C ARG A 25 -1.07 18.86 -11.71
N THR A 26 -1.33 18.13 -12.78
CA THR A 26 -1.61 18.68 -14.11
C THR A 26 -3.03 19.21 -14.27
N GLU A 27 -4.02 18.52 -13.71
CA GLU A 27 -5.43 18.86 -13.85
C GLU A 27 -6.00 19.55 -12.60
N LEU A 28 -5.63 19.06 -11.39
CA LEU A 28 -6.12 19.65 -10.14
C LEU A 28 -5.28 20.86 -9.69
N GLY A 29 -4.15 21.15 -10.36
CA GLY A 29 -3.29 22.28 -10.03
C GLY A 29 -2.63 22.16 -8.65
N ALA A 30 -2.43 20.95 -8.16
CA ALA A 30 -1.85 20.69 -6.84
C ALA A 30 -0.32 20.73 -6.89
N ASP A 31 0.28 21.86 -7.24
CA ASP A 31 1.75 22.03 -7.33
C ASP A 31 2.48 21.73 -6.03
N PHE A 32 1.81 21.85 -4.90
CA PHE A 32 2.33 21.53 -3.57
C PHE A 32 2.42 20.02 -3.33
N TYR A 33 1.64 19.22 -4.07
CA TYR A 33 1.56 17.79 -3.88
C TYR A 33 2.90 17.12 -4.19
N LYS A 34 3.44 16.39 -3.21
CA LYS A 34 4.75 15.71 -3.29
C LYS A 34 5.92 16.64 -3.68
N ALA A 35 5.77 17.98 -3.57
CA ALA A 35 6.79 18.93 -3.97
C ALA A 35 8.10 18.78 -3.18
N ASN A 36 8.02 18.35 -1.93
CA ASN A 36 9.16 18.17 -1.03
C ASN A 36 9.89 16.83 -1.23
N ARG A 37 9.38 15.91 -2.05
CA ARG A 37 10.01 14.61 -2.28
C ARG A 37 11.27 14.78 -3.13
N LYS A 38 12.39 14.25 -2.63
CA LYS A 38 13.66 14.24 -3.37
C LYS A 38 13.54 13.42 -4.65
N GLU A 39 14.28 13.82 -5.64
CA GLU A 39 14.36 13.05 -6.89
C GLU A 39 15.01 11.69 -6.64
N THR A 40 14.44 10.65 -7.24
CA THR A 40 15.00 9.29 -7.18
C THR A 40 16.35 9.26 -7.88
N ALA A 41 17.36 8.70 -7.23
CA ALA A 41 18.70 8.60 -7.80
C ALA A 41 18.69 7.86 -9.15
N LYS A 42 19.49 8.36 -10.10
CA LYS A 42 19.55 7.81 -11.47
C LYS A 42 19.76 6.29 -11.53
N PRO A 43 20.73 5.69 -10.78
CA PRO A 43 20.91 4.24 -10.80
C PRO A 43 19.67 3.45 -10.34
N LEU A 44 18.91 4.01 -9.41
CA LEU A 44 17.68 3.37 -8.93
C LEU A 44 16.55 3.48 -9.97
N LYS A 45 16.44 4.60 -10.68
CA LYS A 45 15.50 4.73 -11.80
C LYS A 45 15.80 3.68 -12.90
N GLU A 46 17.07 3.48 -13.23
CA GLU A 46 17.50 2.48 -14.21
C GLU A 46 17.12 1.05 -13.77
N GLN A 47 17.25 0.74 -12.48
CA GLN A 47 16.84 -0.56 -11.94
C GLN A 47 15.32 -0.77 -12.00
N PHE A 48 14.52 0.27 -11.76
CA PHE A 48 13.07 0.18 -11.91
C PHE A 48 12.66 -0.12 -13.35
N ILE A 49 13.28 0.54 -14.33
CA ILE A 49 13.03 0.26 -15.76
C ILE A 49 13.38 -1.19 -16.10
N GLN A 50 14.55 -1.67 -15.68
CA GLN A 50 14.97 -3.05 -15.91
C GLN A 50 14.03 -4.07 -15.22
N MET A 51 13.54 -3.75 -14.03
CA MET A 51 12.60 -4.60 -13.33
C MET A 51 11.26 -4.69 -14.08
N GLU A 52 10.77 -3.55 -14.56
CA GLU A 52 9.56 -3.48 -15.35
C GLU A 52 9.67 -4.34 -16.63
N GLU A 53 10.71 -4.11 -17.42
CA GLU A 53 10.98 -4.88 -18.64
C GLU A 53 11.05 -6.38 -18.35
N PHE A 54 11.77 -6.78 -17.30
CA PHE A 54 11.88 -8.17 -16.88
C PHE A 54 10.53 -8.77 -16.49
N LEU A 55 9.70 -8.05 -15.73
CA LEU A 55 8.37 -8.53 -15.32
C LEU A 55 7.44 -8.71 -16.51
N GLN A 56 7.48 -7.80 -17.48
CA GLN A 56 6.72 -7.92 -18.73
C GLN A 56 7.21 -9.10 -19.57
N GLU A 57 8.53 -9.28 -19.68
CA GLU A 57 9.13 -10.39 -20.45
C GLU A 57 8.73 -11.76 -19.89
N ILE A 58 8.63 -11.91 -18.58
CA ILE A 58 8.18 -13.17 -17.95
C ILE A 58 6.66 -13.31 -17.91
N GLY A 59 5.90 -12.37 -18.51
CA GLY A 59 4.45 -12.45 -18.64
C GLY A 59 3.66 -12.01 -17.41
N CYS A 60 4.24 -11.23 -16.50
CA CYS A 60 3.50 -10.63 -15.40
C CYS A 60 2.62 -9.47 -15.87
N ALA A 61 1.47 -9.29 -15.23
CA ALA A 61 0.67 -8.08 -15.41
C ALA A 61 1.38 -6.89 -14.77
N VAL A 62 1.71 -5.88 -15.56
CA VAL A 62 2.37 -4.64 -15.12
C VAL A 62 1.52 -3.45 -15.52
N PHE A 63 1.22 -2.58 -14.55
CA PHE A 63 0.41 -1.38 -14.74
C PHE A 63 1.20 -0.13 -14.36
N MET A 64 1.16 0.85 -15.24
CA MET A 64 1.71 2.18 -15.04
C MET A 64 1.08 3.17 -16.02
N SER A 65 1.15 4.45 -15.71
CA SER A 65 0.62 5.53 -16.55
C SER A 65 1.40 6.81 -16.37
N ASP A 66 1.24 7.73 -17.31
CA ASP A 66 1.68 9.11 -17.16
C ASP A 66 0.66 9.96 -16.37
N ASP A 67 -0.60 9.51 -16.26
CA ASP A 67 -1.69 10.28 -15.67
C ASP A 67 -1.99 9.88 -14.22
N TYR A 68 -1.80 8.59 -13.87
CA TYR A 68 -2.19 8.01 -12.59
C TYR A 68 -0.97 7.44 -11.85
N GLU A 69 -1.07 7.44 -10.52
CA GLU A 69 -0.06 6.86 -9.64
C GLU A 69 -0.27 5.34 -9.46
N ALA A 70 0.75 4.65 -8.94
CA ALA A 70 0.66 3.22 -8.62
C ALA A 70 -0.51 2.91 -7.68
N ASP A 71 -0.78 3.81 -6.72
CA ASP A 71 -1.85 3.66 -5.73
C ASP A 71 -3.24 3.66 -6.37
N ASP A 72 -3.45 4.50 -7.40
CA ASP A 72 -4.71 4.55 -8.14
C ASP A 72 -4.99 3.22 -8.85
N TYR A 73 -3.95 2.64 -9.49
CA TYR A 73 -4.07 1.34 -10.13
C TYR A 73 -4.32 0.21 -9.12
N ALA A 74 -3.58 0.20 -8.01
CA ALA A 74 -3.75 -0.84 -7.01
C ALA A 74 -5.14 -0.80 -6.39
N ALA A 75 -5.64 0.39 -6.01
CA ALA A 75 -6.99 0.55 -5.48
C ALA A 75 -8.06 0.14 -6.51
N SER A 76 -7.90 0.55 -7.77
CA SER A 76 -8.82 0.17 -8.85
C SER A 76 -8.83 -1.34 -9.12
N LEU A 77 -7.68 -2.01 -9.04
CA LEU A 77 -7.60 -3.46 -9.18
C LEU A 77 -8.29 -4.16 -8.01
N VAL A 78 -8.07 -3.68 -6.77
CA VAL A 78 -8.78 -4.20 -5.60
C VAL A 78 -10.28 -4.06 -5.77
N GLU A 79 -10.78 -2.86 -6.03
CA GLU A 79 -12.21 -2.58 -6.20
C GLU A 79 -12.86 -3.45 -7.29
N LYS A 80 -12.12 -3.68 -8.38
CA LYS A 80 -12.61 -4.44 -9.52
C LYS A 80 -12.68 -5.95 -9.27
N PHE A 81 -11.76 -6.49 -8.50
CA PHE A 81 -11.55 -7.94 -8.42
C PHE A 81 -11.82 -8.53 -7.03
N GLU A 82 -11.88 -7.72 -5.96
CA GLU A 82 -12.17 -8.27 -4.63
C GLU A 82 -13.58 -8.84 -4.55
N GLY A 83 -13.72 -9.92 -3.78
CA GLY A 83 -15.04 -10.52 -3.56
C GLY A 83 -14.91 -11.88 -2.88
N PRO A 84 -16.06 -12.55 -2.62
CA PRO A 84 -16.08 -13.80 -1.87
C PRO A 84 -15.31 -14.94 -2.53
N ASP A 85 -15.11 -14.87 -3.84
CA ASP A 85 -14.41 -15.89 -4.61
C ASP A 85 -12.93 -15.56 -4.83
N LEU A 86 -12.47 -14.35 -4.46
CA LEU A 86 -11.09 -13.91 -4.69
C LEU A 86 -10.55 -13.11 -3.51
N GLN A 87 -9.73 -13.76 -2.69
CA GLN A 87 -8.97 -13.08 -1.66
C GLN A 87 -7.81 -12.29 -2.26
N THR A 88 -7.79 -11.00 -2.03
CA THR A 88 -6.76 -10.09 -2.54
C THR A 88 -5.73 -9.76 -1.46
N TYR A 89 -4.47 -9.65 -1.85
CA TYR A 89 -3.36 -9.27 -0.98
C TYR A 89 -2.58 -8.11 -1.61
N VAL A 90 -2.52 -6.97 -0.93
CA VAL A 90 -1.74 -5.81 -1.35
C VAL A 90 -0.43 -5.81 -0.59
N LEU A 91 0.69 -6.00 -1.29
CA LEU A 91 2.02 -6.03 -0.69
C LEU A 91 2.64 -4.63 -0.74
N THR A 92 2.59 -3.92 0.37
CA THR A 92 3.09 -2.54 0.47
C THR A 92 3.59 -2.21 1.88
N LYS A 93 4.25 -1.06 2.02
CA LYS A 93 4.60 -0.46 3.32
C LYS A 93 3.79 0.80 3.60
N ASP A 94 3.03 1.25 2.63
CA ASP A 94 2.32 2.50 2.65
C ASP A 94 0.98 2.35 3.38
N HIS A 95 0.76 3.17 4.40
CA HIS A 95 -0.46 3.14 5.22
C HIS A 95 -1.67 3.71 4.48
N ASP A 96 -1.48 4.45 3.39
CA ASP A 96 -2.59 4.92 2.56
C ASP A 96 -3.41 3.76 2.00
N TYR A 97 -2.79 2.59 1.83
CA TYR A 97 -3.47 1.36 1.42
C TYR A 97 -4.36 0.74 2.51
N PHE A 98 -4.36 1.26 3.73
CA PHE A 98 -5.34 0.83 4.74
C PHE A 98 -6.77 1.04 4.27
N GLN A 99 -7.02 2.06 3.45
CA GLN A 99 -8.34 2.34 2.90
C GLN A 99 -8.94 1.22 2.04
N VAL A 100 -8.11 0.36 1.45
CA VAL A 100 -8.56 -0.77 0.60
C VAL A 100 -8.66 -2.09 1.36
N VAL A 101 -8.30 -2.12 2.64
CA VAL A 101 -8.43 -3.33 3.46
C VAL A 101 -9.90 -3.64 3.73
N SER A 102 -10.30 -4.89 3.49
CA SER A 102 -11.69 -5.36 3.64
C SER A 102 -11.72 -6.80 4.15
N GLU A 103 -12.90 -7.41 4.20
CA GLU A 103 -13.02 -8.85 4.46
C GLU A 103 -12.40 -9.71 3.33
N TYR A 104 -12.29 -9.17 2.11
CA TYR A 104 -11.73 -9.86 0.94
C TYR A 104 -10.35 -9.34 0.54
N THR A 105 -9.90 -8.23 1.12
CA THR A 105 -8.58 -7.64 0.83
C THR A 105 -7.77 -7.48 2.09
N ARG A 106 -6.56 -7.98 2.08
CA ARG A 106 -5.58 -7.85 3.15
C ARG A 106 -4.38 -7.03 2.68
N MET A 107 -3.83 -6.22 3.56
CA MET A 107 -2.55 -5.58 3.30
C MET A 107 -1.44 -6.40 3.97
N TRP A 108 -0.41 -6.71 3.20
CA TRP A 108 0.79 -7.40 3.67
C TRP A 108 1.98 -6.45 3.72
N ARG A 109 2.59 -6.37 4.88
CA ARG A 109 3.79 -5.59 5.11
C ARG A 109 4.96 -6.50 5.43
N VAL A 110 6.03 -6.43 4.60
CA VAL A 110 7.27 -7.12 4.91
C VAL A 110 8.05 -6.29 5.94
N VAL A 111 8.37 -6.91 7.06
CA VAL A 111 9.10 -6.29 8.18
C VAL A 111 10.26 -7.19 8.62
N ASN A 112 11.19 -6.66 9.40
CA ASN A 112 12.19 -7.50 10.04
C ASN A 112 11.57 -8.31 11.21
N LYS A 113 12.31 -9.30 11.69
CA LYS A 113 11.83 -10.24 12.72
C LYS A 113 11.43 -9.51 14.01
N ASP A 114 12.24 -8.57 14.46
CA ASP A 114 11.98 -7.86 15.73
C ASP A 114 10.71 -7.02 15.64
N LYS A 115 10.52 -6.31 14.52
CA LYS A 115 9.31 -5.55 14.26
C LYS A 115 8.08 -6.45 14.13
N LEU A 116 8.22 -7.64 13.50
CA LEU A 116 7.13 -8.59 13.40
C LEU A 116 6.66 -9.07 14.78
N GLU A 117 7.61 -9.44 15.65
CA GLU A 117 7.27 -9.87 17.01
C GLU A 117 6.64 -8.75 17.85
N GLN A 118 7.11 -7.49 17.62
CA GLN A 118 6.51 -6.32 18.27
C GLN A 118 5.05 -6.13 17.81
N LEU A 119 4.79 -6.14 16.49
CA LEU A 119 3.44 -5.99 15.95
C LEU A 119 2.49 -7.10 16.42
N LYS A 120 2.96 -8.35 16.45
CA LYS A 120 2.18 -9.47 16.98
C LYS A 120 1.80 -9.24 18.45
N LYS A 121 2.73 -8.73 19.24
CA LYS A 121 2.48 -8.42 20.67
C LYS A 121 1.49 -7.27 20.82
N ASP A 122 1.66 -6.20 20.06
CA ASP A 122 0.84 -4.99 20.13
C ASP A 122 -0.63 -5.28 19.76
N TYR A 123 -0.85 -6.13 18.76
CA TYR A 123 -2.18 -6.46 18.27
C TYR A 123 -2.74 -7.80 18.77
N GLY A 124 -2.15 -8.39 19.80
CA GLY A 124 -2.66 -9.60 20.46
C GLY A 124 -2.57 -10.89 19.65
N PHE A 125 -1.84 -10.88 18.53
CA PHE A 125 -1.63 -12.05 17.68
C PHE A 125 -0.41 -12.89 18.06
N PHE A 126 0.16 -12.64 19.21
CA PHE A 126 1.30 -13.41 19.70
C PHE A 126 0.92 -14.87 19.90
N GLY A 127 1.63 -15.77 19.25
CA GLY A 127 1.36 -17.23 19.32
C GLY A 127 0.15 -17.69 18.50
N SER A 128 -0.42 -16.85 17.63
CA SER A 128 -1.51 -17.25 16.74
C SER A 128 -1.01 -18.15 15.60
N ASP A 129 -1.70 -19.26 15.35
CA ASP A 129 -1.42 -20.18 14.23
C ASP A 129 -1.57 -19.51 12.85
N VAL A 130 -2.31 -18.39 12.77
CA VAL A 130 -2.47 -17.61 11.55
C VAL A 130 -1.13 -17.19 10.99
N TYR A 131 -0.15 -16.81 11.83
CA TYR A 131 1.18 -16.40 11.37
C TYR A 131 2.06 -17.54 10.87
N GLU A 132 1.76 -18.78 11.22
CA GLU A 132 2.48 -19.94 10.70
C GLU A 132 2.15 -20.18 9.20
N SER A 133 0.95 -19.79 8.77
CA SER A 133 0.50 -19.90 7.38
C SER A 133 1.00 -18.76 6.49
N LEU A 134 1.37 -17.61 7.07
CA LEU A 134 1.85 -16.46 6.32
C LEU A 134 3.28 -16.66 5.79
N PRO A 135 3.66 -15.94 4.72
CA PRO A 135 5.05 -15.87 4.30
C PRO A 135 5.97 -15.32 5.40
N ALA A 136 7.24 -15.71 5.37
CA ALA A 136 8.21 -15.24 6.35
C ALA A 136 8.32 -13.71 6.37
N ASN A 137 8.36 -13.14 7.58
CA ASN A 137 8.50 -11.71 7.81
C ASN A 137 7.32 -10.85 7.29
N VAL A 138 6.18 -11.46 7.04
CA VAL A 138 4.96 -10.75 6.65
C VAL A 138 4.08 -10.52 7.86
N PHE A 139 3.65 -9.28 8.05
CA PHE A 139 2.56 -8.90 8.93
C PHE A 139 1.33 -8.60 8.08
N GLU A 140 0.18 -9.17 8.45
CA GLU A 140 -1.08 -9.00 7.76
C GLU A 140 -1.97 -8.00 8.49
N TYR A 141 -2.47 -7.01 7.77
CA TYR A 141 -3.46 -6.07 8.25
C TYR A 141 -4.86 -6.52 7.83
N THR A 142 -5.72 -6.65 8.82
CA THR A 142 -7.18 -6.84 8.70
C THR A 142 -7.89 -5.53 9.05
N PRO A 143 -9.20 -5.39 8.78
CA PRO A 143 -9.95 -4.20 9.18
C PRO A 143 -9.85 -3.89 10.68
N GLU A 144 -9.80 -4.93 11.54
CA GLU A 144 -9.69 -4.79 12.98
C GLU A 144 -8.32 -4.27 13.41
N ILE A 145 -7.26 -4.70 12.72
CA ILE A 145 -5.89 -4.22 12.99
C ILE A 145 -5.73 -2.78 12.52
N VAL A 146 -6.29 -2.42 11.36
CA VAL A 146 -6.33 -1.03 10.90
C VAL A 146 -7.04 -0.16 11.94
N TYR A 147 -8.20 -0.60 12.44
CA TYR A 147 -8.89 0.13 13.50
C TYR A 147 -8.07 0.24 14.78
N ALA A 148 -7.35 -0.80 15.17
CA ALA A 148 -6.51 -0.79 16.38
C ALA A 148 -5.30 0.16 16.23
N GLU A 149 -4.76 0.33 15.00
CA GLU A 149 -3.61 1.19 14.72
C GLU A 149 -4.03 2.65 14.52
N GLU A 150 -5.10 2.91 13.76
CA GLU A 150 -5.48 4.26 13.31
C GLU A 150 -6.69 4.84 14.09
N GLY A 151 -7.40 4.02 14.88
CA GLY A 151 -8.60 4.42 15.60
C GLY A 151 -9.85 4.57 14.71
N VAL A 152 -9.73 4.25 13.43
CA VAL A 152 -10.82 4.32 12.43
C VAL A 152 -10.81 3.07 11.55
N TYR A 153 -11.96 2.71 10.98
CA TYR A 153 -12.04 1.61 10.02
C TYR A 153 -11.50 2.02 8.65
N PRO A 154 -11.08 1.04 7.80
CA PRO A 154 -10.52 1.28 6.47
C PRO A 154 -11.26 2.31 5.63
N GLN A 155 -12.58 2.24 5.58
CA GLN A 155 -13.43 3.15 4.80
C GLN A 155 -13.38 4.61 5.30
N GLN A 156 -12.90 4.84 6.51
CA GLN A 156 -12.79 6.15 7.14
C GLN A 156 -11.40 6.77 6.97
N ILE A 157 -10.41 6.02 6.52
CA ILE A 157 -9.02 6.49 6.30
C ILE A 157 -8.97 7.73 5.40
N PRO A 158 -9.66 7.78 4.24
CA PRO A 158 -9.65 8.98 3.40
C PRO A 158 -10.18 10.22 4.12
N VAL A 159 -11.20 10.06 4.95
CA VAL A 159 -11.76 11.17 5.75
C VAL A 159 -10.79 11.59 6.84
N LEU A 160 -10.16 10.62 7.51
CA LEU A 160 -9.13 10.90 8.51
C LEU A 160 -7.99 11.73 7.89
N LEU A 161 -7.43 11.29 6.77
CA LEU A 161 -6.36 12.00 6.05
C LEU A 161 -6.80 13.37 5.56
N ALA A 162 -8.03 13.53 5.07
CA ALA A 162 -8.57 14.83 4.67
C ALA A 162 -8.63 15.82 5.84
N ILE A 163 -8.90 15.34 7.07
CA ILE A 163 -8.98 16.17 8.28
C ILE A 163 -7.60 16.45 8.88
N THR A 164 -6.77 15.41 9.01
CA THR A 164 -5.44 15.52 9.65
C THR A 164 -4.38 16.06 8.70
N GLY A 165 -4.57 15.91 7.38
CA GLY A 165 -3.57 16.15 6.35
C GLY A 165 -2.56 15.03 6.22
N ASP A 166 -1.71 15.17 5.22
CA ASP A 166 -0.55 14.30 5.00
C ASP A 166 0.70 15.15 4.75
N PRO A 167 1.52 15.38 5.78
CA PRO A 167 2.77 16.14 5.63
C PRO A 167 3.77 15.50 4.67
N GLY A 168 3.74 14.17 4.50
CA GLY A 168 4.60 13.44 3.56
C GLY A 168 4.33 13.82 2.11
N ASP A 169 3.08 14.06 1.79
CA ASP A 169 2.62 14.48 0.46
C ASP A 169 2.37 15.99 0.34
N GLY A 170 2.65 16.73 1.42
CA GLY A 170 2.48 18.19 1.45
C GLY A 170 1.02 18.63 1.57
N ILE A 171 0.13 17.74 1.97
CA ILE A 171 -1.30 18.03 2.13
C ILE A 171 -1.55 18.61 3.53
N PRO A 172 -2.03 19.86 3.63
CA PRO A 172 -2.35 20.42 4.93
C PRO A 172 -3.66 19.85 5.46
N GLY A 173 -3.70 19.56 6.77
CA GLY A 173 -4.93 19.19 7.44
C GLY A 173 -5.81 20.40 7.78
N CYS A 174 -6.95 20.13 8.41
CA CYS A 174 -7.83 21.17 8.92
C CYS A 174 -7.15 21.94 10.06
N LYS A 175 -7.15 23.27 9.97
CA LYS A 175 -6.53 24.12 11.00
C LYS A 175 -7.18 23.89 12.37
N GLY A 176 -6.36 23.57 13.36
CA GLY A 176 -6.81 23.34 14.74
C GLY A 176 -7.25 21.91 15.04
N VAL A 177 -7.14 21.02 14.08
CA VAL A 177 -7.32 19.57 14.29
C VAL A 177 -5.96 18.90 14.21
N SER A 178 -5.68 18.00 15.14
CA SER A 178 -4.47 17.17 15.12
C SER A 178 -4.85 15.69 15.24
N SER A 179 -3.97 14.82 14.80
CA SER A 179 -4.11 13.36 14.93
C SER A 179 -4.16 12.88 16.38
N ALA A 180 -3.93 13.75 17.36
CA ALA A 180 -3.98 13.46 18.80
C ALA A 180 -5.31 13.87 19.45
N ALA A 181 -6.33 14.22 18.67
CA ALA A 181 -7.64 14.63 19.18
C ALA A 181 -8.59 13.45 19.34
#